data_da30badd90de4b261dd53ab26e78c8b7
#
_entry.id   da30badd90de4b261dd53ab26e78c8b7
#
_cell.length_a   1.000
_cell.length_b   1.000
_cell.length_c   1.000
_cell.angle_alpha   90.00
_cell.angle_beta   90.00
_cell.angle_gamma   90.00
#
_symmetry.space_group_name_H-M   'P 1'
#
loop_
_entity.id
_entity.type
_entity.pdbx_description
1 polymer ?
#
loop_
_entity_poly.entity_id
_entity_poly.type
_entity_poly.pdbx_seq_one_letter_code
_entity_poly.pdbx_strand_id
1 'polypeptide(L)'
;MVYVYLNHDGILGRGEAAPSGRYNEFTNDILNILDGGIDLQETIGDPLEFSEHVFPQCGGIKALEVAFSMAILDWWCQKERISVYEYLGAEPLKAPKTSYTISIGDMDLIPEKVKEGSPFHILKVKLGMGIDQDKAIMNAIREETDQTIRVDANEGWDLTSGIEMCNWLAERNVEFVEQPFKSTNLADTATLRKESPLPLIADENSLNSADIPKIEGVFDGINIKLMKCGSLFEGLKMVKMARERDMQIMLGCMIESSVGITAAAHLSPLVDYADLDGNLLINNDPYRGVTVENGKLVLPRGNGFGVSLSSNESNLM
;
A
#
# COMPACT_ATOMS: atom_id res chain seq x y z
N MET A 1 -12.48 9.22 -2.08
CA MET A 1 -12.38 7.94 -2.84
C MET A 1 -13.43 7.93 -3.93
N VAL A 2 -13.14 7.29 -5.07
CA VAL A 2 -14.09 7.09 -6.17
C VAL A 2 -14.14 5.59 -6.45
N TYR A 3 -15.35 5.02 -6.53
CA TYR A 3 -15.53 3.61 -6.87
C TYR A 3 -15.85 3.44 -8.34
N VAL A 4 -15.21 2.48 -8.98
CA VAL A 4 -15.46 2.07 -10.36
C VAL A 4 -16.17 0.71 -10.35
N TYR A 5 -17.29 0.64 -11.09
CA TYR A 5 -18.06 -0.59 -11.23
C TYR A 5 -18.08 -1.01 -12.70
N LEU A 6 -17.58 -2.20 -12.97
CA LEU A 6 -17.65 -2.84 -14.27
C LEU A 6 -18.78 -3.88 -14.26
N ASN A 7 -19.90 -3.56 -14.87
CA ASN A 7 -21.03 -4.49 -15.00
C ASN A 7 -21.08 -5.06 -16.40
N HIS A 8 -20.79 -6.33 -16.57
CA HIS A 8 -20.82 -7.03 -17.84
C HIS A 8 -21.28 -8.47 -17.63
N ASP A 9 -22.18 -8.99 -18.50
CA ASP A 9 -22.77 -10.34 -18.41
C ASP A 9 -23.39 -10.68 -17.05
N GLY A 10 -23.93 -9.69 -16.34
CA GLY A 10 -24.54 -9.87 -15.01
C GLY A 10 -23.52 -10.05 -13.88
N ILE A 11 -22.24 -9.88 -14.15
CA ILE A 11 -21.15 -9.91 -13.17
C ILE A 11 -20.70 -8.48 -12.89
N LEU A 12 -20.51 -8.15 -11.61
CA LEU A 12 -20.09 -6.83 -11.16
C LEU A 12 -18.67 -6.87 -10.60
N GLY A 13 -17.73 -6.34 -11.35
CA GLY A 13 -16.37 -6.07 -10.87
C GLY A 13 -16.30 -4.72 -10.13
N ARG A 14 -15.47 -4.64 -9.09
CA ARG A 14 -15.32 -3.46 -8.23
C ARG A 14 -13.88 -2.98 -8.20
N GLY A 15 -13.71 -1.67 -8.26
CA GLY A 15 -12.42 -1.01 -8.07
C GLY A 15 -12.55 0.28 -7.29
N GLU A 16 -11.44 0.74 -6.75
CA GLU A 16 -11.34 1.95 -5.95
C GLU A 16 -10.18 2.82 -6.42
N ALA A 17 -10.44 4.10 -6.57
CA ALA A 17 -9.46 5.15 -6.72
C ALA A 17 -9.36 5.96 -5.42
N ALA A 18 -8.20 5.96 -4.78
CA ALA A 18 -7.89 6.83 -3.64
C ALA A 18 -6.78 7.82 -4.03
N PRO A 19 -7.13 8.89 -4.78
CA PRO A 19 -6.16 9.85 -5.27
C PRO A 19 -5.48 10.61 -4.14
N SER A 20 -4.20 10.94 -4.32
CA SER A 20 -3.41 11.67 -3.33
C SER A 20 -2.85 12.96 -3.91
N GLY A 21 -3.08 14.08 -3.23
CA GLY A 21 -2.50 15.38 -3.57
C GLY A 21 -0.96 15.37 -3.58
N ARG A 22 -0.31 14.43 -2.87
CA ARG A 22 1.14 14.22 -2.92
C ARG A 22 1.64 13.88 -4.33
N TYR A 23 0.81 13.17 -5.11
CA TYR A 23 1.10 12.78 -6.50
C TYR A 23 0.35 13.65 -7.51
N ASN A 24 -0.18 14.81 -7.07
CA ASN A 24 -0.97 15.73 -7.88
C ASN A 24 -2.21 15.05 -8.50
N GLU A 25 -2.83 14.14 -7.76
CA GLU A 25 -4.06 13.46 -8.17
C GLU A 25 -5.23 13.90 -7.28
N PHE A 26 -6.34 14.28 -7.91
CA PHE A 26 -7.52 14.81 -7.22
C PHE A 26 -8.81 14.16 -7.68
N THR A 27 -9.75 14.00 -6.75
CA THR A 27 -11.07 13.39 -7.00
C THR A 27 -11.83 14.06 -8.15
N ASN A 28 -11.77 15.40 -8.25
CA ASN A 28 -12.48 16.13 -9.30
C ASN A 28 -11.95 15.83 -10.71
N ASP A 29 -10.65 15.60 -10.85
CA ASP A 29 -10.04 15.25 -12.14
C ASP A 29 -10.50 13.87 -12.59
N ILE A 30 -10.57 12.92 -11.64
CA ILE A 30 -11.12 11.58 -11.88
C ILE A 30 -12.59 11.68 -12.34
N LEU A 31 -13.43 12.43 -11.64
CA LEU A 31 -14.84 12.58 -11.99
C LEU A 31 -15.02 13.23 -13.37
N ASN A 32 -14.21 14.26 -13.70
CA ASN A 32 -14.26 14.89 -15.03
C ASN A 32 -13.89 13.90 -16.16
N ILE A 33 -12.92 13.02 -15.93
CA ILE A 33 -12.55 11.98 -16.91
C ILE A 33 -13.70 10.99 -17.08
N LEU A 34 -14.29 10.52 -15.99
CA LEU A 34 -15.41 9.57 -16.02
C LEU A 34 -16.66 10.17 -16.67
N ASP A 35 -16.96 11.45 -16.42
CA ASP A 35 -18.07 12.18 -17.05
C ASP A 35 -17.87 12.33 -18.58
N GLY A 36 -16.61 12.39 -19.04
CA GLY A 36 -16.26 12.37 -20.47
C GLY A 36 -16.51 11.02 -21.16
N GLY A 37 -16.71 9.97 -20.36
CA GLY A 37 -16.87 8.60 -20.84
C GLY A 37 -15.52 7.89 -21.07
N ILE A 38 -15.52 6.58 -20.82
CA ILE A 38 -14.39 5.68 -21.09
C ILE A 38 -14.85 4.70 -22.17
N ASP A 39 -14.10 4.62 -23.26
CA ASP A 39 -14.35 3.64 -24.33
C ASP A 39 -13.91 2.26 -23.87
N LEU A 40 -14.87 1.39 -23.64
CA LEU A 40 -14.65 -0.01 -23.27
C LEU A 40 -14.87 -0.89 -24.49
N GLN A 41 -14.02 -1.88 -24.70
CA GLN A 41 -14.21 -2.90 -25.73
C GLN A 41 -15.49 -3.71 -25.44
N GLU A 42 -16.19 -4.13 -26.49
CA GLU A 42 -17.41 -4.95 -26.35
C GLU A 42 -17.14 -6.32 -25.68
N THR A 43 -15.93 -6.83 -25.83
CA THR A 43 -15.52 -8.14 -25.26
C THR A 43 -14.34 -7.96 -24.34
N ILE A 44 -14.48 -8.42 -23.10
CA ILE A 44 -13.38 -8.48 -22.14
C ILE A 44 -12.68 -9.83 -22.33
N GLY A 45 -11.50 -9.78 -22.95
CA GLY A 45 -10.60 -10.93 -23.13
C GLY A 45 -9.65 -11.11 -21.96
N ASP A 46 -8.35 -11.07 -22.22
CA ASP A 46 -7.33 -11.08 -21.18
C ASP A 46 -7.42 -9.79 -20.35
N PRO A 47 -7.43 -9.88 -19.01
CA PRO A 47 -7.61 -8.69 -18.16
C PRO A 47 -6.46 -7.69 -18.22
N LEU A 48 -5.23 -8.13 -18.55
CA LEU A 48 -4.11 -7.21 -18.74
C LEU A 48 -4.28 -6.44 -20.04
N GLU A 49 -4.53 -7.12 -21.16
CA GLU A 49 -4.74 -6.48 -22.48
C GLU A 49 -5.92 -5.48 -22.43
N PHE A 50 -7.01 -5.85 -21.77
CA PHE A 50 -8.14 -4.96 -21.60
C PHE A 50 -7.80 -3.74 -20.73
N SER A 51 -7.03 -3.91 -19.67
CA SER A 51 -6.55 -2.81 -18.84
C SER A 51 -5.65 -1.86 -19.63
N GLU A 52 -4.75 -2.38 -20.48
CA GLU A 52 -3.86 -1.59 -21.34
C GLU A 52 -4.64 -0.75 -22.37
N HIS A 53 -5.83 -1.19 -22.80
CA HIS A 53 -6.73 -0.39 -23.62
C HIS A 53 -7.35 0.78 -22.85
N VAL A 54 -7.68 0.58 -21.57
CA VAL A 54 -8.36 1.59 -20.73
C VAL A 54 -7.39 2.63 -20.16
N PHE A 55 -6.19 2.25 -19.75
CA PHE A 55 -5.24 3.12 -19.05
C PHE A 55 -4.91 4.43 -19.77
N PRO A 56 -4.69 4.48 -21.11
CA PRO A 56 -4.44 5.75 -21.80
C PRO A 56 -5.57 6.78 -21.67
N GLN A 57 -6.79 6.33 -21.37
CA GLN A 57 -7.97 7.17 -21.18
C GLN A 57 -8.08 7.75 -19.76
N CYS A 58 -7.28 7.25 -18.81
CA CYS A 58 -7.27 7.69 -17.40
C CYS A 58 -6.49 8.99 -17.17
N GLY A 59 -6.02 9.68 -18.23
CA GLY A 59 -5.32 10.96 -18.12
C GLY A 59 -4.00 10.90 -17.36
N GLY A 60 -3.41 9.72 -17.18
CA GLY A 60 -2.19 9.50 -16.37
C GLY A 60 -2.42 9.44 -14.86
N ILE A 61 -3.66 9.47 -14.41
CA ILE A 61 -4.02 9.37 -12.97
C ILE A 61 -3.92 7.89 -12.55
N LYS A 62 -2.90 7.56 -11.76
CA LYS A 62 -2.61 6.18 -11.33
C LYS A 62 -3.70 5.61 -10.44
N ALA A 63 -4.29 6.42 -9.57
CA ALA A 63 -5.43 6.01 -8.77
C ALA A 63 -6.62 5.58 -9.64
N LEU A 64 -6.86 6.23 -10.79
CA LEU A 64 -7.93 5.82 -11.70
C LEU A 64 -7.56 4.58 -12.51
N GLU A 65 -6.32 4.47 -12.99
CA GLU A 65 -5.82 3.27 -13.67
C GLU A 65 -5.99 2.04 -12.78
N VAL A 66 -5.60 2.12 -11.50
CA VAL A 66 -5.73 0.98 -10.57
C VAL A 66 -7.19 0.64 -10.29
N ALA A 67 -8.09 1.64 -10.21
CA ALA A 67 -9.52 1.37 -10.02
C ALA A 67 -10.10 0.54 -11.19
N PHE A 68 -9.75 0.87 -12.42
CA PHE A 68 -10.13 0.06 -13.58
C PHE A 68 -9.46 -1.32 -13.55
N SER A 69 -8.16 -1.40 -13.26
CA SER A 69 -7.45 -2.67 -13.13
C SER A 69 -8.10 -3.60 -12.11
N MET A 70 -8.50 -3.06 -10.94
CA MET A 70 -9.23 -3.81 -9.92
C MET A 70 -10.59 -4.29 -10.45
N ALA A 71 -11.41 -3.39 -11.02
CA ALA A 71 -12.75 -3.74 -11.48
C ALA A 71 -12.72 -4.79 -12.59
N ILE A 72 -11.77 -4.69 -13.53
CA ILE A 72 -11.57 -5.64 -14.62
C ILE A 72 -11.15 -7.01 -14.08
N LEU A 73 -10.16 -7.04 -13.19
CA LEU A 73 -9.63 -8.28 -12.65
C LEU A 73 -10.63 -8.97 -11.71
N ASP A 74 -11.37 -8.20 -10.89
CA ASP A 74 -12.45 -8.72 -10.05
C ASP A 74 -13.55 -9.36 -10.91
N TRP A 75 -13.99 -8.66 -11.96
CA TRP A 75 -14.97 -9.18 -12.91
C TRP A 75 -14.49 -10.46 -13.58
N TRP A 76 -13.26 -10.46 -14.11
CA TRP A 76 -12.70 -11.59 -14.84
C TRP A 76 -12.55 -12.83 -13.96
N CYS A 77 -12.00 -12.66 -12.75
CA CYS A 77 -11.84 -13.76 -11.80
C CYS A 77 -13.19 -14.31 -11.31
N GLN A 78 -14.23 -13.47 -11.16
CA GLN A 78 -15.58 -13.94 -10.87
C GLN A 78 -16.15 -14.78 -12.03
N LYS A 79 -15.94 -14.35 -13.29
CA LYS A 79 -16.35 -15.09 -14.50
C LYS A 79 -15.67 -16.46 -14.57
N GLU A 80 -14.37 -16.51 -14.34
CA GLU A 80 -13.58 -17.75 -14.36
C GLU A 80 -13.76 -18.60 -13.09
N ARG A 81 -14.48 -18.09 -12.09
CA ARG A 81 -14.75 -18.76 -10.79
C ARG A 81 -13.50 -19.08 -9.99
N ILE A 82 -12.52 -18.19 -10.03
CA ILE A 82 -11.30 -18.24 -9.23
C ILE A 82 -11.16 -16.97 -8.38
N SER A 83 -10.36 -17.05 -7.34
CA SER A 83 -9.95 -15.86 -6.58
C SER A 83 -8.82 -15.11 -7.28
N VAL A 84 -8.64 -13.83 -6.96
CA VAL A 84 -7.53 -13.06 -7.52
C VAL A 84 -6.18 -13.61 -7.05
N TYR A 85 -6.03 -14.07 -5.81
CA TYR A 85 -4.75 -14.68 -5.38
C TYR A 85 -4.41 -15.97 -6.16
N GLU A 86 -5.41 -16.76 -6.57
CA GLU A 86 -5.19 -17.92 -7.45
C GLU A 86 -4.74 -17.48 -8.85
N TYR A 87 -5.37 -16.43 -9.41
CA TYR A 87 -4.93 -15.83 -10.67
C TYR A 87 -3.47 -15.36 -10.61
N LEU A 88 -3.07 -14.75 -9.49
CA LEU A 88 -1.70 -14.29 -9.27
C LEU A 88 -0.71 -15.42 -8.96
N GLY A 89 -1.16 -16.66 -8.80
CA GLY A 89 -0.32 -17.78 -8.35
C GLY A 89 0.17 -17.65 -6.92
N ALA A 90 -0.55 -16.90 -6.08
CA ALA A 90 -0.18 -16.60 -4.71
C ALA A 90 -0.82 -17.60 -3.73
N GLU A 91 -0.09 -17.92 -2.65
CA GLU A 91 -0.55 -18.80 -1.58
C GLU A 91 -0.98 -17.97 -0.36
N PRO A 92 -2.28 -17.81 -0.04
CA PRO A 92 -2.76 -16.90 1.00
C PRO A 92 -2.09 -17.06 2.37
N LEU A 93 -1.70 -18.27 2.72
CA LEU A 93 -1.05 -18.56 4.01
C LEU A 93 0.38 -17.99 4.12
N LYS A 94 0.98 -17.59 3.01
CA LYS A 94 2.30 -16.96 2.97
C LYS A 94 2.25 -15.44 3.19
N ALA A 95 1.05 -14.85 3.28
CA ALA A 95 0.91 -13.43 3.55
C ALA A 95 1.64 -13.04 4.86
N PRO A 96 2.51 -12.00 4.84
CA PRO A 96 3.16 -11.52 6.04
C PRO A 96 2.15 -10.86 6.99
N LYS A 97 2.56 -10.66 8.23
CA LYS A 97 1.78 -9.85 9.17
C LYS A 97 1.78 -8.39 8.71
N THR A 98 0.62 -7.75 8.80
CA THR A 98 0.49 -6.32 8.56
C THR A 98 0.83 -5.51 9.82
N SER A 99 1.33 -4.29 9.61
CA SER A 99 1.49 -3.30 10.68
C SER A 99 0.19 -2.54 10.96
N TYR A 100 0.16 -1.86 12.11
CA TYR A 100 -0.84 -0.85 12.46
C TYR A 100 -0.16 0.50 12.59
N THR A 101 -0.71 1.53 11.91
CA THR A 101 -0.05 2.84 11.78
C THR A 101 -0.38 3.74 12.97
N ILE A 102 0.67 4.24 13.63
CA ILE A 102 0.61 5.37 14.56
C ILE A 102 1.05 6.61 13.80
N SER A 103 0.07 7.45 13.45
CA SER A 103 0.32 8.71 12.76
C SER A 103 0.94 9.75 13.70
N ILE A 104 1.68 10.71 13.13
CA ILE A 104 2.15 11.89 13.86
C ILE A 104 0.92 12.67 14.38
N GLY A 105 0.91 12.95 15.68
CA GLY A 105 -0.21 13.61 16.33
C GLY A 105 0.13 14.11 17.72
N ASP A 106 -0.89 14.30 18.53
CA ASP A 106 -0.75 14.70 19.92
C ASP A 106 -0.07 13.58 20.74
N MET A 107 0.99 13.94 21.45
CA MET A 107 1.75 13.02 22.32
C MET A 107 0.85 12.35 23.37
N ASP A 108 -0.16 13.08 23.88
CA ASP A 108 -1.09 12.58 24.88
C ASP A 108 -1.98 11.44 24.36
N LEU A 109 -2.10 11.27 23.04
CA LEU A 109 -2.86 10.19 22.40
C LEU A 109 -2.05 8.92 22.14
N ILE A 110 -0.73 8.94 22.33
CA ILE A 110 0.14 7.78 22.06
C ILE A 110 -0.30 6.52 22.84
N PRO A 111 -0.60 6.56 24.16
CA PRO A 111 -1.02 5.37 24.90
C PRO A 111 -2.30 4.75 24.32
N GLU A 112 -3.27 5.60 23.89
CA GLU A 112 -4.51 5.12 23.27
C GLU A 112 -4.21 4.46 21.92
N LYS A 113 -3.38 5.07 21.07
CA LYS A 113 -3.01 4.55 19.76
C LYS A 113 -2.21 3.25 19.85
N VAL A 114 -1.29 3.13 20.80
CA VAL A 114 -0.57 1.88 21.06
C VAL A 114 -1.55 0.80 21.51
N LYS A 115 -2.52 1.13 22.37
CA LYS A 115 -3.56 0.20 22.78
C LYS A 115 -4.44 -0.26 21.64
N GLU A 116 -4.84 0.64 20.71
CA GLU A 116 -5.55 0.26 19.47
C GLU A 116 -4.71 -0.69 18.61
N GLY A 117 -3.40 -0.46 18.51
CA GLY A 117 -2.45 -1.31 17.79
C GLY A 117 -2.08 -2.62 18.51
N SER A 118 -2.52 -2.85 19.75
CA SER A 118 -2.15 -4.03 20.54
C SER A 118 -2.51 -5.39 19.91
N PRO A 119 -3.60 -5.54 19.11
CA PRO A 119 -3.88 -6.80 18.40
C PRO A 119 -2.90 -7.08 17.26
N PHE A 120 -2.10 -6.09 16.85
CA PHE A 120 -1.07 -6.24 15.82
C PHE A 120 0.26 -6.57 16.48
N HIS A 121 1.10 -7.35 15.78
CA HIS A 121 2.43 -7.66 16.29
C HIS A 121 3.48 -6.61 15.92
N ILE A 122 3.11 -5.71 15.01
CA ILE A 122 3.98 -4.72 14.39
C ILE A 122 3.25 -3.39 14.35
N LEU A 123 3.94 -2.34 14.78
CA LEU A 123 3.47 -0.97 14.63
C LEU A 123 4.26 -0.27 13.53
N LYS A 124 3.61 0.55 12.72
CA LYS A 124 4.29 1.51 11.85
C LYS A 124 4.20 2.89 12.49
N VAL A 125 5.34 3.54 12.70
CA VAL A 125 5.42 4.86 13.34
C VAL A 125 5.90 5.88 12.33
N LYS A 126 5.10 6.93 12.12
CA LYS A 126 5.49 8.06 11.28
C LYS A 126 6.34 9.04 12.08
N LEU A 127 7.52 9.35 11.54
CA LEU A 127 8.50 10.29 12.08
C LEU A 127 8.84 11.37 11.03
N GLY A 128 9.95 12.10 11.23
CA GLY A 128 10.42 13.12 10.27
C GLY A 128 10.10 14.54 10.69
N MET A 129 9.77 14.77 11.96
CA MET A 129 9.48 16.09 12.53
C MET A 129 10.72 16.73 13.19
N GLY A 130 11.88 16.08 13.10
CA GLY A 130 13.12 16.45 13.73
C GLY A 130 13.51 15.52 14.86
N ILE A 131 14.85 15.39 15.10
CA ILE A 131 15.43 14.37 15.97
C ILE A 131 14.82 14.34 17.37
N ASP A 132 14.69 15.51 18.00
CA ASP A 132 14.22 15.57 19.39
C ASP A 132 12.76 15.13 19.52
N GLN A 133 11.91 15.56 18.58
CA GLN A 133 10.50 15.18 18.55
C GLN A 133 10.35 13.69 18.17
N ASP A 134 11.08 13.22 17.17
CA ASP A 134 11.06 11.84 16.74
C ASP A 134 11.49 10.88 17.87
N LYS A 135 12.54 11.25 18.61
CA LYS A 135 12.97 10.49 19.81
C LYS A 135 11.95 10.53 20.95
N ALA A 136 11.29 11.67 21.16
CA ALA A 136 10.23 11.80 22.16
C ALA A 136 9.04 10.87 21.85
N ILE A 137 8.58 10.86 20.57
CA ILE A 137 7.51 9.97 20.10
C ILE A 137 7.91 8.50 20.33
N MET A 138 9.10 8.10 19.90
CA MET A 138 9.55 6.72 20.03
C MET A 138 9.70 6.30 21.48
N ASN A 139 10.20 7.17 22.37
CA ASN A 139 10.29 6.87 23.79
C ASN A 139 8.90 6.68 24.41
N ALA A 140 7.94 7.57 24.13
CA ALA A 140 6.57 7.44 24.61
C ALA A 140 5.91 6.12 24.14
N ILE A 141 6.14 5.72 22.88
CA ILE A 141 5.65 4.43 22.37
C ILE A 141 6.34 3.26 23.10
N ARG A 142 7.64 3.34 23.37
CA ARG A 142 8.39 2.28 24.06
C ARG A 142 8.05 2.16 25.55
N GLU A 143 7.53 3.21 26.18
CA GLU A 143 6.95 3.14 27.54
C GLU A 143 5.68 2.26 27.57
N GLU A 144 4.96 2.16 26.45
CA GLU A 144 3.70 1.43 26.36
C GLU A 144 3.85 0.01 25.76
N THR A 145 4.88 -0.26 24.92
CA THR A 145 4.99 -1.55 24.21
C THR A 145 6.40 -1.92 23.76
N ASP A 146 6.67 -3.24 23.75
CA ASP A 146 7.87 -3.84 23.13
C ASP A 146 7.63 -4.42 21.74
N GLN A 147 6.46 -4.16 21.10
CA GLN A 147 6.15 -4.64 19.74
C GLN A 147 7.23 -4.20 18.75
N THR A 148 7.46 -4.99 17.71
CA THR A 148 8.31 -4.59 16.57
C THR A 148 7.78 -3.32 15.95
N ILE A 149 8.67 -2.37 15.62
CA ILE A 149 8.31 -1.10 14.98
C ILE A 149 8.95 -1.03 13.60
N ARG A 150 8.20 -0.51 12.64
CA ARG A 150 8.65 -0.01 11.35
C ARG A 150 8.57 1.50 11.39
N VAL A 151 9.60 2.18 10.95
CA VAL A 151 9.63 3.64 10.95
C VAL A 151 9.45 4.15 9.53
N ASP A 152 8.54 5.10 9.34
CA ASP A 152 8.41 5.88 8.13
C ASP A 152 8.82 7.33 8.45
N ALA A 153 9.97 7.75 7.94
CA ALA A 153 10.53 9.08 8.17
C ALA A 153 9.97 10.14 7.21
N ASN A 154 9.13 9.76 6.26
CA ASN A 154 8.40 10.63 5.35
C ASN A 154 9.26 11.76 4.73
N GLU A 155 10.48 11.43 4.27
CA GLU A 155 11.44 12.37 3.68
C GLU A 155 11.94 13.47 4.66
N GLY A 156 11.77 13.29 5.98
CA GLY A 156 11.96 14.35 6.97
C GLY A 156 13.37 14.51 7.52
N TRP A 157 14.31 13.63 7.20
CA TRP A 157 15.67 13.70 7.73
C TRP A 157 16.68 14.23 6.72
N ASP A 158 17.85 14.65 7.20
CA ASP A 158 19.09 14.86 6.44
C ASP A 158 20.10 13.73 6.76
N LEU A 159 21.27 13.74 6.10
CA LEU A 159 22.26 12.67 6.26
C LEU A 159 22.74 12.53 7.72
N THR A 160 22.99 13.65 8.40
CA THR A 160 23.49 13.65 9.80
C THR A 160 22.44 13.08 10.74
N SER A 161 21.21 13.57 10.66
CA SER A 161 20.10 13.09 11.46
C SER A 161 19.70 11.65 11.09
N GLY A 162 19.77 11.29 9.82
CA GLY A 162 19.51 9.91 9.38
C GLY A 162 20.46 8.88 9.95
N ILE A 163 21.78 9.17 9.95
CA ILE A 163 22.80 8.29 10.55
C ILE A 163 22.56 8.16 12.06
N GLU A 164 22.34 9.27 12.75
CA GLU A 164 22.07 9.29 14.19
C GLU A 164 20.81 8.49 14.53
N MET A 165 19.70 8.75 13.80
CA MET A 165 18.42 8.10 14.05
C MET A 165 18.46 6.59 13.74
N CYS A 166 19.06 6.17 12.64
CA CYS A 166 19.15 4.74 12.31
C CYS A 166 19.93 3.96 13.37
N ASN A 167 21.06 4.49 13.87
CA ASN A 167 21.81 3.87 14.95
C ASN A 167 21.00 3.83 16.26
N TRP A 168 20.32 4.92 16.61
CA TRP A 168 19.51 5.01 17.82
C TRP A 168 18.27 4.09 17.78
N LEU A 169 17.62 3.97 16.61
CA LEU A 169 16.44 3.12 16.39
C LEU A 169 16.80 1.62 16.39
N ALA A 170 17.99 1.24 15.90
CA ALA A 170 18.44 -0.15 15.88
C ALA A 170 18.48 -0.79 17.28
N GLU A 171 18.73 0.01 18.32
CA GLU A 171 18.70 -0.45 19.73
C GLU A 171 17.29 -0.55 20.32
N ARG A 172 16.23 -0.26 19.51
CA ARG A 172 14.84 -0.09 19.95
C ARG A 172 13.83 -0.96 19.21
N ASN A 173 14.23 -2.18 18.84
CA ASN A 173 13.40 -3.16 18.14
C ASN A 173 12.69 -2.58 16.91
N VAL A 174 13.42 -1.78 16.10
CA VAL A 174 12.96 -1.27 14.81
C VAL A 174 13.43 -2.22 13.70
N GLU A 175 12.53 -2.60 12.79
CA GLU A 175 12.79 -3.58 11.75
C GLU A 175 13.47 -2.94 10.54
N PHE A 176 13.03 -1.75 10.14
CA PHE A 176 13.60 -0.95 9.03
C PHE A 176 13.17 0.51 9.11
N VAL A 177 13.78 1.35 8.27
CA VAL A 177 13.41 2.75 8.04
C VAL A 177 12.92 2.93 6.60
N GLU A 178 11.71 3.47 6.45
CA GLU A 178 11.11 3.84 5.17
C GLU A 178 11.39 5.31 4.88
N GLN A 179 11.79 5.61 3.64
CA GLN A 179 12.01 6.89 3.01
C GLN A 179 12.61 7.98 3.94
N PRO A 180 13.88 7.85 4.34
CA PRO A 180 14.49 8.79 5.30
C PRO A 180 14.65 10.20 4.73
N PHE A 181 15.00 10.32 3.46
CA PHE A 181 15.30 11.60 2.80
C PHE A 181 14.39 11.89 1.63
N LYS A 182 14.38 13.15 1.20
CA LYS A 182 13.67 13.56 -0.02
C LYS A 182 14.07 12.68 -1.21
N SER A 183 13.11 12.29 -2.00
CA SER A 183 13.28 11.41 -3.16
C SER A 183 14.30 11.92 -4.18
N THR A 184 14.58 13.23 -4.18
CA THR A 184 15.62 13.83 -5.01
C THR A 184 17.05 13.62 -4.49
N ASN A 185 17.22 13.13 -3.25
CA ASN A 185 18.52 13.02 -2.58
C ASN A 185 19.05 11.58 -2.52
N LEU A 186 19.23 10.95 -3.69
CA LEU A 186 19.72 9.57 -3.80
C LEU A 186 21.18 9.40 -3.32
N ALA A 187 22.02 10.44 -3.44
CA ALA A 187 23.42 10.37 -3.05
C ALA A 187 23.60 10.18 -1.54
N ASP A 188 22.90 10.97 -0.74
CA ASP A 188 22.93 10.84 0.73
C ASP A 188 22.22 9.55 1.17
N THR A 189 21.16 9.14 0.48
CA THR A 189 20.49 7.86 0.77
C THR A 189 21.42 6.69 0.57
N ALA A 190 22.20 6.67 -0.54
CA ALA A 190 23.21 5.64 -0.80
C ALA A 190 24.34 5.65 0.25
N THR A 191 24.66 6.83 0.82
CA THR A 191 25.61 6.96 1.91
C THR A 191 25.01 6.40 3.20
N LEU A 192 23.79 6.82 3.55
CA LEU A 192 23.10 6.32 4.73
C LEU A 192 22.94 4.79 4.70
N ARG A 193 22.60 4.21 3.54
CA ARG A 193 22.48 2.75 3.39
C ARG A 193 23.73 1.99 3.82
N LYS A 194 24.93 2.56 3.63
CA LYS A 194 26.19 1.93 4.03
C LYS A 194 26.50 2.09 5.52
N GLU A 195 26.00 3.15 6.13
CA GLU A 195 26.24 3.52 7.53
C GLU A 195 25.14 2.99 8.47
N SER A 196 23.94 2.75 7.93
CA SER A 196 22.77 2.34 8.71
C SER A 196 22.85 0.86 9.10
N PRO A 197 22.65 0.52 10.40
CA PRO A 197 22.44 -0.86 10.83
C PRO A 197 21.05 -1.40 10.49
N LEU A 198 20.12 -0.54 10.04
CA LEU A 198 18.76 -0.90 9.66
C LEU A 198 18.59 -0.85 8.14
N PRO A 199 17.84 -1.76 7.53
CA PRO A 199 17.48 -1.69 6.12
C PRO A 199 16.74 -0.39 5.79
N LEU A 200 16.92 0.13 4.57
CA LEU A 200 16.21 1.28 4.03
C LEU A 200 15.21 0.84 2.96
N ILE A 201 13.95 1.21 3.12
CA ILE A 201 12.86 0.89 2.19
C ILE A 201 12.43 2.17 1.45
N ALA A 202 12.39 2.11 0.11
CA ALA A 202 11.96 3.23 -0.74
C ALA A 202 10.43 3.30 -0.80
N ASP A 203 9.82 4.47 -0.57
CA ASP A 203 8.41 4.76 -0.84
C ASP A 203 8.27 5.72 -2.03
N GLU A 204 8.65 6.98 -1.85
CA GLU A 204 8.57 8.00 -2.90
C GLU A 204 9.56 7.77 -4.05
N ASN A 205 10.57 6.95 -3.84
CA ASN A 205 11.52 6.52 -4.87
C ASN A 205 11.12 5.23 -5.60
N SER A 206 9.98 4.61 -5.27
CA SER A 206 9.48 3.39 -5.90
C SER A 206 8.03 3.53 -6.35
N LEU A 207 7.78 4.40 -7.33
CA LEU A 207 6.44 4.65 -7.84
C LEU A 207 5.97 3.54 -8.78
N ASN A 208 6.86 3.02 -9.61
CA ASN A 208 6.58 1.95 -10.58
C ASN A 208 7.85 1.13 -10.89
N SER A 209 7.71 0.13 -11.74
CA SER A 209 8.80 -0.78 -12.10
C SER A 209 10.02 -0.09 -12.74
N ALA A 210 9.84 1.04 -13.43
CA ALA A 210 10.94 1.77 -14.06
C ALA A 210 11.87 2.49 -13.06
N ASP A 211 11.43 2.62 -11.79
CA ASP A 211 12.24 3.22 -10.72
C ASP A 211 13.19 2.21 -10.08
N ILE A 212 12.84 0.92 -10.07
CA ILE A 212 13.62 -0.14 -9.39
C ILE A 212 15.10 -0.16 -9.82
N PRO A 213 15.44 -0.12 -11.11
CA PRO A 213 16.85 -0.08 -11.52
C PRO A 213 17.59 1.18 -11.08
N LYS A 214 16.89 2.31 -10.86
CA LYS A 214 17.48 3.58 -10.47
C LYS A 214 17.89 3.62 -8.99
N ILE A 215 17.25 2.80 -8.17
CA ILE A 215 17.43 2.75 -6.72
C ILE A 215 18.16 1.51 -6.23
N GLU A 216 18.55 0.64 -7.16
CA GLU A 216 19.43 -0.51 -6.88
C GLU A 216 20.75 -0.01 -6.27
N GLY A 217 21.13 -0.55 -5.11
CA GLY A 217 22.29 -0.11 -4.33
C GLY A 217 22.09 1.19 -3.53
N VAL A 218 20.93 1.84 -3.64
CA VAL A 218 20.55 3.03 -2.86
C VAL A 218 19.63 2.66 -1.71
N PHE A 219 18.72 1.73 -1.93
CA PHE A 219 17.80 1.17 -0.93
C PHE A 219 17.99 -0.34 -0.82
N ASP A 220 17.58 -0.93 0.30
CA ASP A 220 17.56 -2.38 0.52
C ASP A 220 16.23 -3.00 0.06
N GLY A 221 15.21 -2.19 -0.09
CA GLY A 221 13.89 -2.64 -0.50
C GLY A 221 13.01 -1.52 -1.06
N ILE A 222 11.81 -1.92 -1.47
CA ILE A 222 10.80 -1.03 -2.04
C ILE A 222 9.47 -1.17 -1.30
N ASN A 223 8.67 -0.11 -1.26
CA ASN A 223 7.27 -0.13 -0.84
C ASN A 223 6.36 0.03 -2.07
N ILE A 224 5.69 -1.04 -2.46
CA ILE A 224 4.69 -1.04 -3.52
C ILE A 224 3.37 -0.55 -2.94
N LYS A 225 2.77 0.47 -3.54
CA LYS A 225 1.38 0.89 -3.27
C LYS A 225 0.62 0.89 -4.60
N LEU A 226 -0.51 0.19 -4.64
CA LEU A 226 -1.28 0.06 -5.88
C LEU A 226 -1.71 1.43 -6.44
N MET A 227 -2.05 2.36 -5.56
CA MET A 227 -2.41 3.75 -5.92
C MET A 227 -1.24 4.54 -6.53
N LYS A 228 0.02 4.13 -6.32
CA LYS A 228 1.20 4.73 -6.98
C LYS A 228 1.50 4.07 -8.33
N CYS A 229 1.48 2.76 -8.37
CA CYS A 229 1.91 2.02 -9.57
C CYS A 229 0.81 1.87 -10.63
N GLY A 230 -0.46 2.09 -10.29
CA GLY A 230 -1.58 2.17 -11.23
C GLY A 230 -2.23 0.84 -11.57
N SER A 231 -1.69 -0.30 -11.19
CA SER A 231 -2.36 -1.60 -11.40
C SER A 231 -1.77 -2.73 -10.56
N LEU A 232 -2.55 -3.82 -10.38
CA LEU A 232 -2.05 -5.06 -9.82
C LEU A 232 -0.99 -5.72 -10.72
N PHE A 233 -1.10 -5.57 -12.03
CA PHE A 233 -0.13 -6.10 -13.00
C PHE A 233 1.22 -5.40 -12.88
N GLU A 234 1.23 -4.08 -12.73
CA GLU A 234 2.45 -3.32 -12.49
C GLU A 234 3.03 -3.66 -11.12
N GLY A 235 2.19 -3.81 -10.08
CA GLY A 235 2.62 -4.30 -8.77
C GLY A 235 3.30 -5.66 -8.84
N LEU A 236 2.73 -6.62 -9.58
CA LEU A 236 3.34 -7.94 -9.81
C LEU A 236 4.68 -7.85 -10.56
N LYS A 237 4.77 -6.97 -11.55
CA LYS A 237 6.02 -6.69 -12.27
C LYS A 237 7.07 -6.09 -11.34
N MET A 238 6.70 -5.17 -10.46
CA MET A 238 7.59 -4.60 -9.44
C MET A 238 8.11 -5.69 -8.50
N VAL A 239 7.24 -6.59 -8.02
CA VAL A 239 7.65 -7.76 -7.21
C VAL A 239 8.71 -8.57 -7.93
N LYS A 240 8.47 -8.95 -9.18
CA LYS A 240 9.42 -9.74 -9.97
C LYS A 240 10.76 -9.03 -10.13
N MET A 241 10.76 -7.76 -10.52
CA MET A 241 11.97 -6.98 -10.75
C MET A 241 12.77 -6.74 -9.47
N ALA A 242 12.11 -6.56 -8.31
CA ALA A 242 12.77 -6.43 -7.03
C ALA A 242 13.42 -7.75 -6.58
N ARG A 243 12.72 -8.88 -6.76
CA ARG A 243 13.28 -10.22 -6.46
C ARG A 243 14.52 -10.54 -7.32
N GLU A 244 14.52 -10.16 -8.60
CA GLU A 244 15.68 -10.33 -9.50
C GLU A 244 16.92 -9.52 -9.05
N ARG A 245 16.75 -8.58 -8.11
CA ARG A 245 17.80 -7.69 -7.55
C ARG A 245 18.04 -7.90 -6.06
N ASP A 246 17.54 -9.01 -5.51
CA ASP A 246 17.63 -9.34 -4.08
C ASP A 246 17.13 -8.19 -3.16
N MET A 247 16.19 -7.37 -3.65
CA MET A 247 15.57 -6.31 -2.84
C MET A 247 14.42 -6.84 -2.00
N GLN A 248 14.30 -6.34 -0.78
CA GLN A 248 13.15 -6.58 0.09
C GLN A 248 11.90 -5.88 -0.47
N ILE A 249 10.74 -6.45 -0.24
CA ILE A 249 9.48 -5.94 -0.80
C ILE A 249 8.47 -5.73 0.32
N MET A 250 8.05 -4.49 0.47
CA MET A 250 6.92 -4.09 1.28
C MET A 250 5.73 -3.80 0.38
N LEU A 251 4.55 -4.14 0.83
CA LEU A 251 3.28 -3.75 0.23
C LEU A 251 2.55 -2.83 1.18
N GLY A 252 2.44 -1.57 0.82
CA GLY A 252 1.75 -0.53 1.58
C GLY A 252 0.45 -0.09 0.93
N CYS A 253 -0.19 0.88 1.56
CA CYS A 253 -1.44 1.48 1.08
C CYS A 253 -1.45 3.00 1.28
N MET A 254 -2.48 3.63 0.75
CA MET A 254 -2.97 4.94 1.17
C MET A 254 -4.10 4.76 2.20
N ILE A 255 -4.81 5.83 2.54
CA ILE A 255 -6.11 5.70 3.20
C ILE A 255 -7.10 5.22 2.13
N GLU A 256 -7.51 3.97 2.24
CA GLU A 256 -8.32 3.25 1.27
C GLU A 256 -9.45 2.52 1.99
N SER A 257 -10.52 2.18 1.27
CA SER A 257 -11.57 1.30 1.81
C SER A 257 -11.18 -0.18 1.72
N SER A 258 -12.05 -1.05 2.20
CA SER A 258 -11.88 -2.51 2.07
C SER A 258 -11.74 -2.99 0.62
N VAL A 259 -12.15 -2.21 -0.39
CA VAL A 259 -11.94 -2.59 -1.81
C VAL A 259 -10.45 -2.52 -2.14
N GLY A 260 -9.81 -1.35 -1.97
CA GLY A 260 -8.39 -1.15 -2.29
C GLY A 260 -7.48 -2.01 -1.41
N ILE A 261 -7.73 -2.05 -0.09
CA ILE A 261 -6.94 -2.85 0.85
C ILE A 261 -7.06 -4.35 0.55
N THR A 262 -8.25 -4.85 0.18
CA THR A 262 -8.39 -6.26 -0.19
C THR A 262 -7.66 -6.57 -1.49
N ALA A 263 -7.75 -5.69 -2.49
CA ALA A 263 -7.02 -5.88 -3.74
C ALA A 263 -5.49 -5.97 -3.49
N ALA A 264 -4.95 -5.06 -2.68
CA ALA A 264 -3.54 -5.13 -2.27
C ALA A 264 -3.24 -6.43 -1.49
N ALA A 265 -4.12 -6.83 -0.57
CA ALA A 265 -3.92 -8.03 0.24
C ALA A 265 -3.79 -9.32 -0.61
N HIS A 266 -4.45 -9.41 -1.78
CA HIS A 266 -4.28 -10.54 -2.69
C HIS A 266 -2.85 -10.67 -3.26
N LEU A 267 -2.09 -9.57 -3.32
CA LEU A 267 -0.68 -9.56 -3.71
C LEU A 267 0.25 -9.86 -2.52
N SER A 268 -0.21 -9.69 -1.28
CA SER A 268 0.62 -9.77 -0.08
C SER A 268 1.38 -11.10 0.11
N PRO A 269 0.90 -12.28 -0.33
CA PRO A 269 1.67 -13.51 -0.19
C PRO A 269 2.99 -13.55 -0.99
N LEU A 270 3.22 -12.60 -1.89
CA LEU A 270 4.39 -12.51 -2.75
C LEU A 270 5.47 -11.56 -2.21
N VAL A 271 5.22 -10.88 -1.07
CA VAL A 271 6.10 -9.87 -0.50
C VAL A 271 6.61 -10.24 0.89
N ASP A 272 7.57 -9.47 1.43
CA ASP A 272 8.18 -9.74 2.74
C ASP A 272 7.45 -9.02 3.87
N TYR A 273 6.92 -7.82 3.59
CA TYR A 273 6.29 -6.94 4.56
C TYR A 273 4.94 -6.45 4.05
N ALA A 274 3.98 -6.31 4.95
CA ALA A 274 2.68 -5.69 4.67
C ALA A 274 2.41 -4.54 5.63
N ASP A 275 1.79 -3.47 5.11
CA ASP A 275 1.31 -2.28 5.80
C ASP A 275 -0.04 -1.90 5.18
N LEU A 276 -1.05 -2.71 5.50
CA LEU A 276 -2.36 -2.72 4.86
C LEU A 276 -3.45 -2.50 5.92
N ASP A 277 -3.45 -1.35 6.54
CA ASP A 277 -4.37 -0.95 7.59
C ASP A 277 -5.26 0.24 7.22
N GLY A 278 -5.17 0.75 5.97
CA GLY A 278 -5.86 1.96 5.51
C GLY A 278 -7.37 1.95 5.75
N ASN A 279 -8.02 0.80 5.61
CA ASN A 279 -9.46 0.64 5.86
C ASN A 279 -9.82 0.63 7.37
N LEU A 280 -8.87 0.38 8.24
CA LEU A 280 -9.07 0.43 9.69
C LEU A 280 -8.97 1.86 10.25
N LEU A 281 -8.43 2.78 9.45
CA LEU A 281 -8.25 4.19 9.80
C LEU A 281 -9.44 5.08 9.38
N ILE A 282 -10.49 4.48 8.80
CA ILE A 282 -11.72 5.16 8.38
C ILE A 282 -12.94 4.55 9.09
N ASN A 283 -14.00 5.35 9.25
CA ASN A 283 -15.24 4.93 9.93
C ASN A 283 -16.45 4.82 8.99
N ASN A 284 -16.26 5.10 7.71
CA ASN A 284 -17.31 5.16 6.69
C ASN A 284 -17.05 4.19 5.52
N ASP A 285 -16.41 3.06 5.79
CA ASP A 285 -16.17 2.03 4.78
C ASP A 285 -17.46 1.32 4.39
N PRO A 286 -17.93 1.45 3.13
CA PRO A 286 -19.17 0.80 2.69
C PRO A 286 -18.99 -0.69 2.38
N TYR A 287 -17.76 -1.20 2.45
CA TYR A 287 -17.43 -2.57 2.07
C TYR A 287 -16.87 -3.41 3.22
N ARG A 288 -16.85 -4.70 2.99
CA ARG A 288 -16.14 -5.70 3.80
C ARG A 288 -15.28 -6.54 2.86
N GLY A 289 -14.04 -6.79 3.28
CA GLY A 289 -13.06 -7.55 2.51
C GLY A 289 -12.10 -8.29 3.43
N VAL A 290 -10.79 -8.10 3.19
CA VAL A 290 -9.75 -8.65 4.04
C VAL A 290 -9.95 -8.24 5.50
N THR A 291 -9.71 -9.18 6.40
CA THR A 291 -9.71 -8.93 7.85
C THR A 291 -8.32 -9.18 8.43
N VAL A 292 -8.10 -8.70 9.65
CA VAL A 292 -6.83 -8.91 10.35
C VAL A 292 -7.09 -9.73 11.62
N GLU A 293 -6.44 -10.89 11.74
CA GLU A 293 -6.52 -11.76 12.90
C GLU A 293 -5.11 -11.96 13.50
N ASN A 294 -4.88 -11.44 14.69
CA ASN A 294 -3.57 -11.48 15.34
C ASN A 294 -2.44 -10.95 14.43
N GLY A 295 -2.69 -9.81 13.77
CA GLY A 295 -1.78 -9.17 12.83
C GLY A 295 -1.66 -9.86 11.46
N LYS A 296 -2.31 -11.00 11.23
CA LYS A 296 -2.32 -11.69 9.94
C LYS A 296 -3.49 -11.23 9.07
N LEU A 297 -3.19 -11.00 7.80
CA LEU A 297 -4.21 -10.76 6.78
C LEU A 297 -4.96 -12.06 6.49
N VAL A 298 -6.28 -12.02 6.62
CA VAL A 298 -7.19 -13.12 6.28
C VAL A 298 -7.96 -12.73 5.03
N LEU A 299 -7.55 -13.28 3.90
CA LEU A 299 -8.18 -13.01 2.61
C LEU A 299 -9.59 -13.58 2.56
N PRO A 300 -10.56 -12.85 1.96
CA PRO A 300 -11.91 -13.37 1.79
C PRO A 300 -11.91 -14.64 0.93
N ARG A 301 -12.85 -15.53 1.23
CA ARG A 301 -13.11 -16.70 0.39
C ARG A 301 -14.07 -16.32 -0.74
N GLY A 302 -13.89 -16.89 -1.91
CA GLY A 302 -14.78 -16.69 -3.06
C GLY A 302 -14.03 -16.29 -4.32
N ASN A 303 -14.81 -15.98 -5.35
CA ASN A 303 -14.28 -15.56 -6.65
C ASN A 303 -13.98 -14.06 -6.66
N GLY A 304 -13.10 -13.61 -7.53
CA GLY A 304 -12.67 -12.23 -7.58
C GLY A 304 -11.89 -11.83 -6.32
N PHE A 305 -12.11 -10.61 -5.85
CA PHE A 305 -11.54 -10.14 -4.57
C PHE A 305 -12.32 -10.65 -3.33
N GLY A 306 -13.53 -11.15 -3.51
CA GLY A 306 -14.39 -11.56 -2.39
C GLY A 306 -14.93 -10.40 -1.55
N VAL A 307 -14.89 -9.17 -2.07
CA VAL A 307 -15.43 -7.98 -1.41
C VAL A 307 -16.95 -7.94 -1.50
N SER A 308 -17.61 -7.56 -0.41
CA SER A 308 -19.06 -7.42 -0.33
C SER A 308 -19.48 -6.08 0.31
N LEU A 309 -20.69 -5.62 0.03
CA LEU A 309 -21.26 -4.46 0.72
C LEU A 309 -21.48 -4.75 2.21
N SER A 310 -21.23 -3.75 3.03
CA SER A 310 -21.62 -3.77 4.44
C SER A 310 -23.16 -3.78 4.58
N SER A 311 -23.69 -4.57 5.49
CA SER A 311 -25.14 -4.81 5.66
C SER A 311 -25.98 -3.55 5.91
N ASN A 312 -25.36 -2.43 6.25
CA ASN A 312 -26.05 -1.16 6.51
C ASN A 312 -26.27 -0.29 5.25
N GLU A 313 -25.75 -0.67 4.09
CA GLU A 313 -25.74 0.17 2.89
C GLU A 313 -26.32 -0.49 1.63
N SER A 314 -27.22 -1.46 1.81
CA SER A 314 -27.91 -2.17 0.69
C SER A 314 -28.72 -1.23 -0.25
N ASN A 315 -28.73 0.07 -0.03
CA ASN A 315 -29.48 1.07 -0.78
C ASN A 315 -28.59 1.96 -1.70
N LEU A 316 -27.31 1.65 -1.84
CA LEU A 316 -26.37 2.47 -2.64
C LEU A 316 -26.19 1.99 -4.10
N MET A 317 -26.95 0.99 -4.55
CA MET A 317 -26.96 0.51 -5.94
C MET A 317 -28.31 0.80 -6.61
#